data_3acdcdf3bfc43040a01d44e39da65a28
#
_entry.id   3acdcdf3bfc43040a01d44e39da65a28
#
_cell.length_a   1.000
_cell.length_b   1.000
_cell.length_c   1.000
_cell.angle_alpha   90.00
_cell.angle_beta   90.00
_cell.angle_gamma   90.00
#
_symmetry.space_group_name_H-M   'P 1'
#
loop_
_entity.id
_entity.type
_entity.pdbx_description
1 polymer ?
#
loop_
_entity_poly.entity_id
_entity_poly.type
_entity_poly.pdbx_seq_one_letter_code
_entity_poly.pdbx_strand_id
1 'polypeptide(L)'
;MKAQITIVGLGQIGSSIGLALKARNLDLRIVGHDKDPETAKQSQKIGAVDDVKYNLPASVQGSRIVILALPFASIRETLDVIVPDLPEGSLILDTAPSKSAVAAWAKELLPQGRFYVGLTPAINPAYLHGTEFGVAAARADLFEKGLMAVNTPIGTPESVFNLSMDLVSLLGSDPLLMDTA
;
A
#
# COMPACT_ATOMS: atom_id res chain seq x y z
N MET A 1 -11.89 17.97 4.29
CA MET A 1 -10.47 17.58 4.16
C MET A 1 -10.41 16.37 3.24
N LYS A 2 -9.45 16.32 2.31
CA LYS A 2 -9.24 15.16 1.43
C LYS A 2 -8.85 13.93 2.28
N ALA A 3 -9.37 12.75 1.90
CA ALA A 3 -8.93 11.52 2.51
C ALA A 3 -7.46 11.28 2.19
N GLN A 4 -6.65 10.97 3.21
CA GLN A 4 -5.23 10.71 3.02
C GLN A 4 -4.95 9.21 2.90
N ILE A 5 -4.17 8.87 1.88
CA ILE A 5 -3.53 7.56 1.73
C ILE A 5 -2.02 7.77 1.87
N THR A 6 -1.38 6.99 2.73
CA THR A 6 0.09 7.01 2.82
C THR A 6 0.66 5.74 2.19
N ILE A 7 1.68 5.91 1.36
CA ILE A 7 2.44 4.81 0.75
C ILE A 7 3.85 4.82 1.36
N VAL A 8 4.20 3.73 2.03
CA VAL A 8 5.52 3.50 2.61
C VAL A 8 6.27 2.51 1.73
N GLY A 9 7.40 2.94 1.19
CA GLY A 9 8.13 2.26 0.12
C GLY A 9 7.70 2.74 -1.26
N LEU A 10 8.55 3.53 -1.89
CA LEU A 10 8.26 4.22 -3.16
C LEU A 10 9.08 3.64 -4.33
N GLY A 11 9.35 2.33 -4.29
CA GLY A 11 9.90 1.60 -5.42
C GLY A 11 8.87 1.41 -6.56
N GLN A 12 9.08 0.42 -7.41
CA GLN A 12 8.17 0.13 -8.53
C GLN A 12 6.72 -0.06 -8.09
N ILE A 13 6.46 -0.91 -7.08
CA ILE A 13 5.09 -1.24 -6.64
C ILE A 13 4.43 -0.02 -5.99
N GLY A 14 5.08 0.61 -5.00
CA GLY A 14 4.50 1.75 -4.28
C GLY A 14 4.24 2.96 -5.18
N SER A 15 5.20 3.32 -6.04
CA SER A 15 5.01 4.41 -7.00
C SER A 15 3.93 4.09 -8.04
N SER A 16 3.83 2.82 -8.49
CA SER A 16 2.76 2.41 -9.42
C SER A 16 1.37 2.48 -8.78
N ILE A 17 1.24 2.12 -7.49
CA ILE A 17 -0.01 2.31 -6.74
C ILE A 17 -0.37 3.79 -6.71
N GLY A 18 0.57 4.65 -6.38
CA GLY A 18 0.35 6.10 -6.39
C GLY A 18 -0.11 6.62 -7.75
N LEU A 19 0.59 6.26 -8.82
CA LEU A 19 0.22 6.65 -10.19
C LEU A 19 -1.17 6.15 -10.60
N ALA A 20 -1.50 4.89 -10.29
CA ALA A 20 -2.81 4.30 -10.59
C ALA A 20 -3.94 5.07 -9.89
N LEU A 21 -3.77 5.39 -8.61
CA LEU A 21 -4.76 6.17 -7.84
C LEU A 21 -4.89 7.60 -8.36
N LYS A 22 -3.78 8.25 -8.72
CA LYS A 22 -3.77 9.61 -9.30
C LYS A 22 -4.49 9.64 -10.65
N ALA A 23 -4.36 8.60 -11.48
CA ALA A 23 -5.04 8.49 -12.77
C ALA A 23 -6.58 8.45 -12.64
N ARG A 24 -7.13 8.09 -11.47
CA ARG A 24 -8.58 8.07 -11.22
C ARG A 24 -9.19 9.44 -10.92
N ASN A 25 -8.37 10.49 -10.77
CA ASN A 25 -8.81 11.87 -10.50
C ASN A 25 -9.74 11.98 -9.27
N LEU A 26 -9.49 11.18 -8.24
CA LEU A 26 -10.25 11.21 -6.99
C LEU A 26 -9.77 12.34 -6.08
N ASP A 27 -10.66 12.82 -5.19
CA ASP A 27 -10.30 13.83 -4.18
C ASP A 27 -9.53 13.19 -3.01
N LEU A 28 -8.34 12.66 -3.34
CA LEU A 28 -7.42 12.01 -2.41
C LEU A 28 -6.14 12.83 -2.26
N ARG A 29 -5.53 12.73 -1.09
CA ARG A 29 -4.15 13.18 -0.86
C ARG A 29 -3.28 11.95 -0.68
N ILE A 30 -2.27 11.79 -1.52
CA ILE A 30 -1.32 10.70 -1.45
C ILE A 30 -0.02 11.21 -0.85
N VAL A 31 0.34 10.72 0.33
CA VAL A 31 1.60 11.00 1.02
C VAL A 31 2.54 9.82 0.82
N GLY A 32 3.78 10.11 0.48
CA GLY A 32 4.81 9.09 0.30
C GLY A 32 5.88 9.15 1.38
N HIS A 33 6.41 7.99 1.75
CA HIS A 33 7.63 7.83 2.53
C HIS A 33 8.51 6.75 1.92
N ASP A 34 9.79 7.04 1.82
CA ASP A 34 10.84 6.06 1.53
C ASP A 34 12.05 6.35 2.39
N LYS A 35 12.78 5.30 2.79
CA LYS A 35 14.03 5.44 3.54
C LYS A 35 15.14 6.09 2.72
N ASP A 36 15.08 5.96 1.39
CA ASP A 36 15.96 6.64 0.45
C ASP A 36 15.32 7.94 -0.03
N PRO A 37 15.87 9.12 0.36
CA PRO A 37 15.32 10.42 -0.03
C PRO A 37 15.28 10.64 -1.54
N GLU A 38 16.20 10.08 -2.30
CA GLU A 38 16.21 10.24 -3.76
C GLU A 38 15.08 9.46 -4.43
N THR A 39 14.83 8.22 -3.97
CA THR A 39 13.64 7.43 -4.38
C THR A 39 12.35 8.20 -4.08
N ALA A 40 12.23 8.79 -2.89
CA ALA A 40 11.07 9.57 -2.51
C ALA A 40 10.85 10.80 -3.42
N LYS A 41 11.91 11.56 -3.71
CA LYS A 41 11.87 12.71 -4.62
C LYS A 41 11.50 12.31 -6.05
N GLN A 42 12.08 11.20 -6.56
CA GLN A 42 11.77 10.70 -7.88
C GLN A 42 10.29 10.30 -8.01
N SER A 43 9.76 9.59 -7.01
CA SER A 43 8.35 9.22 -6.95
C SER A 43 7.42 10.45 -6.96
N GLN A 44 7.77 11.49 -6.22
CA GLN A 44 7.03 12.76 -6.23
C GLN A 44 7.15 13.44 -7.60
N LYS A 45 8.34 13.48 -8.19
CA LYS A 45 8.59 14.11 -9.49
C LYS A 45 7.77 13.50 -10.63
N ILE A 46 7.58 12.17 -10.61
CA ILE A 46 6.73 11.49 -11.61
C ILE A 46 5.24 11.60 -11.31
N GLY A 47 4.84 12.26 -10.23
CA GLY A 47 3.45 12.49 -9.85
C GLY A 47 2.79 11.30 -9.13
N ALA A 48 3.55 10.34 -8.63
CA ALA A 48 3.00 9.20 -7.90
C ALA A 48 2.45 9.60 -6.52
N VAL A 49 3.04 10.61 -5.88
CA VAL A 49 2.61 11.14 -4.58
C VAL A 49 2.49 12.67 -4.63
N ASP A 50 1.57 13.23 -3.84
CA ASP A 50 1.38 14.68 -3.73
C ASP A 50 2.45 15.31 -2.83
N ASP A 51 2.84 14.60 -1.77
CA ASP A 51 3.76 15.08 -0.76
C ASP A 51 4.67 13.94 -0.28
N VAL A 52 5.87 14.28 0.15
CA VAL A 52 6.84 13.34 0.74
C VAL A 52 7.08 13.72 2.19
N LYS A 53 7.01 12.75 3.08
CA LYS A 53 7.39 12.87 4.49
C LYS A 53 8.59 12.01 4.77
N TYR A 54 9.71 12.62 5.14
CA TYR A 54 10.95 11.91 5.47
C TYR A 54 10.94 11.28 6.87
N ASN A 55 10.09 11.78 7.77
CA ASN A 55 9.85 11.17 9.07
C ASN A 55 8.72 10.13 8.93
N LEU A 56 9.01 8.86 9.14
CA LEU A 56 8.08 7.75 8.94
C LEU A 56 6.85 7.85 9.85
N PRO A 57 6.95 8.05 11.18
CA PRO A 57 5.76 8.27 12.04
C PRO A 57 4.88 9.43 11.55
N ALA A 58 5.48 10.57 11.21
CA ALA A 58 4.73 11.72 10.72
C ALA A 58 4.03 11.47 9.37
N SER A 59 4.51 10.49 8.58
CA SER A 59 3.91 10.19 7.27
C SER A 59 2.53 9.54 7.38
N VAL A 60 2.28 8.79 8.44
CA VAL A 60 1.03 8.04 8.64
C VAL A 60 -0.03 8.81 9.42
N GLN A 61 0.34 9.94 10.05
CA GLN A 61 -0.60 10.77 10.79
C GLN A 61 -1.72 11.28 9.88
N GLY A 62 -2.97 11.08 10.28
CA GLY A 62 -4.15 11.48 9.51
C GLY A 62 -4.50 10.53 8.34
N SER A 63 -3.78 9.43 8.16
CA SER A 63 -4.01 8.50 7.07
C SER A 63 -5.22 7.61 7.32
N ARG A 64 -6.13 7.55 6.36
CA ARG A 64 -7.22 6.59 6.33
C ARG A 64 -6.72 5.20 5.92
N ILE A 65 -5.78 5.16 5.00
CA ILE A 65 -5.15 3.94 4.48
C ILE A 65 -3.64 4.12 4.52
N VAL A 66 -2.91 3.11 4.98
CA VAL A 66 -1.46 3.03 4.92
C VAL A 66 -1.08 1.79 4.11
N ILE A 67 -0.33 1.96 3.03
CA ILE A 67 0.10 0.89 2.14
C ILE A 67 1.59 0.67 2.34
N LEU A 68 1.96 -0.55 2.79
CA LEU A 68 3.34 -0.96 2.98
C LEU A 68 3.82 -1.71 1.73
N ALA A 69 4.49 -0.99 0.82
CA ALA A 69 5.09 -1.55 -0.39
C ALA A 69 6.59 -1.82 -0.16
N LEU A 70 6.87 -2.63 0.84
CA LEU A 70 8.20 -2.88 1.41
C LEU A 70 8.66 -4.33 1.19
N PRO A 71 9.98 -4.57 1.19
CA PRO A 71 10.51 -5.93 1.37
C PRO A 71 9.97 -6.55 2.66
N PHE A 72 9.66 -7.84 2.62
CA PHE A 72 9.09 -8.59 3.74
C PHE A 72 9.85 -8.37 5.06
N ALA A 73 11.17 -8.40 5.01
CA ALA A 73 12.03 -8.24 6.19
C ALA A 73 11.88 -6.88 6.92
N SER A 74 11.38 -5.84 6.23
CA SER A 74 11.23 -4.50 6.80
C SER A 74 9.84 -4.23 7.37
N ILE A 75 8.85 -5.11 7.15
CA ILE A 75 7.45 -4.80 7.49
C ILE A 75 7.25 -4.77 9.00
N ARG A 76 7.78 -5.74 9.75
CA ARG A 76 7.60 -5.79 11.20
C ARG A 76 8.16 -4.55 11.88
N GLU A 77 9.40 -4.20 11.58
CA GLU A 77 10.04 -3.00 12.12
C GLU A 77 9.27 -1.72 11.76
N THR A 78 8.78 -1.64 10.52
CA THR A 78 7.95 -0.51 10.08
C THR A 78 6.65 -0.43 10.87
N LEU A 79 5.96 -1.55 11.10
CA LEU A 79 4.75 -1.60 11.93
C LEU A 79 5.04 -1.14 13.36
N ASP A 80 6.10 -1.63 14.00
CA ASP A 80 6.52 -1.22 15.35
C ASP A 80 6.69 0.31 15.45
N VAL A 81 7.23 0.92 14.40
CA VAL A 81 7.49 2.38 14.36
C VAL A 81 6.23 3.20 14.11
N ILE A 82 5.32 2.75 13.22
CA ILE A 82 4.16 3.56 12.81
C ILE A 82 2.92 3.39 13.68
N VAL A 83 2.79 2.25 14.36
CA VAL A 83 1.59 1.92 15.14
C VAL A 83 1.16 2.99 16.12
N PRO A 84 2.08 3.66 16.90
CA PRO A 84 1.69 4.72 17.82
C PRO A 84 1.03 5.93 17.16
N ASP A 85 1.32 6.19 15.88
CA ASP A 85 0.87 7.35 15.11
C ASP A 85 -0.31 7.04 14.17
N LEU A 86 -0.76 5.78 14.11
CA LEU A 86 -1.89 5.38 13.29
C LEU A 86 -3.22 5.91 13.84
N PRO A 87 -4.01 6.65 13.05
CA PRO A 87 -5.35 7.07 13.46
C PRO A 87 -6.28 5.88 13.74
N GLU A 88 -7.25 6.08 14.63
CA GLU A 88 -8.33 5.13 14.80
C GLU A 88 -9.13 4.98 13.49
N GLY A 89 -9.52 3.77 13.16
CA GLY A 89 -10.22 3.44 11.92
C GLY A 89 -9.30 3.30 10.70
N SER A 90 -7.97 3.47 10.85
CA SER A 90 -7.06 3.29 9.73
C SER A 90 -6.94 1.83 9.29
N LEU A 91 -6.79 1.65 7.97
CA LEU A 91 -6.55 0.37 7.32
C LEU A 91 -5.09 0.28 6.87
N ILE A 92 -4.41 -0.76 7.30
CA ILE A 92 -3.05 -1.10 6.87
C ILE A 92 -3.14 -2.18 5.80
N LEU A 93 -2.49 -1.93 4.67
CA LEU A 93 -2.34 -2.87 3.56
C LEU A 93 -0.86 -3.17 3.36
N ASP A 94 -0.50 -4.41 3.06
CA ASP A 94 0.85 -4.75 2.66
C ASP A 94 0.87 -5.46 1.31
N THR A 95 1.98 -5.40 0.59
CA THR A 95 2.16 -6.03 -0.72
C THR A 95 3.17 -7.18 -0.71
N ALA A 96 3.65 -7.61 0.45
CA ALA A 96 4.61 -8.70 0.56
C ALA A 96 3.99 -10.07 0.21
N PRO A 97 4.79 -11.04 -0.25
CA PRO A 97 4.26 -12.35 -0.64
C PRO A 97 3.85 -13.23 0.54
N SER A 98 4.45 -13.06 1.73
CA SER A 98 4.19 -13.91 2.92
C SER A 98 3.10 -13.31 3.80
N LYS A 99 1.83 -13.68 3.55
CA LYS A 99 0.68 -13.09 4.23
C LYS A 99 0.46 -13.58 5.66
N SER A 100 0.67 -14.87 5.94
CA SER A 100 0.47 -15.43 7.29
C SER A 100 1.35 -14.76 8.35
N ALA A 101 2.62 -14.52 8.03
CA ALA A 101 3.53 -13.86 8.96
C ALA A 101 3.14 -12.39 9.19
N VAL A 102 2.82 -11.63 8.13
CA VAL A 102 2.42 -10.22 8.28
C VAL A 102 1.09 -10.10 9.01
N ALA A 103 0.12 -10.97 8.74
CA ALA A 103 -1.14 -11.02 9.46
C ALA A 103 -0.94 -11.32 10.95
N ALA A 104 0.00 -12.21 11.31
CA ALA A 104 0.35 -12.49 12.70
C ALA A 104 0.96 -11.25 13.38
N TRP A 105 1.88 -10.54 12.72
CA TRP A 105 2.45 -9.29 13.24
C TRP A 105 1.40 -8.19 13.37
N ALA A 106 0.53 -8.05 12.38
CA ALA A 106 -0.57 -7.07 12.46
C ALA A 106 -1.50 -7.37 13.63
N LYS A 107 -1.85 -8.64 13.86
CA LYS A 107 -2.67 -9.06 15.01
C LYS A 107 -1.99 -8.80 16.35
N GLU A 108 -0.68 -8.95 16.43
CA GLU A 108 0.11 -8.70 17.63
C GLU A 108 0.25 -7.20 17.93
N LEU A 109 0.49 -6.38 16.91
CA LEU A 109 0.94 -5.00 17.06
C LEU A 109 -0.17 -3.96 16.93
N LEU A 110 -1.21 -4.22 16.11
CA LEU A 110 -2.25 -3.23 15.88
C LEU A 110 -3.21 -3.13 17.06
N PRO A 111 -3.43 -1.92 17.61
CA PRO A 111 -4.45 -1.70 18.63
C PRO A 111 -5.86 -1.92 18.06
N GLN A 112 -6.83 -2.13 18.94
CA GLN A 112 -8.23 -2.19 18.58
C GLN A 112 -8.64 -0.95 17.75
N GLY A 113 -9.48 -1.16 16.73
CA GLY A 113 -9.94 -0.09 15.84
C GLY A 113 -8.96 0.27 14.73
N ARG A 114 -7.86 -0.47 14.55
CA ARG A 114 -7.00 -0.45 13.37
C ARG A 114 -7.12 -1.79 12.67
N PHE A 115 -7.07 -1.78 11.36
CA PHE A 115 -7.38 -2.96 10.54
C PHE A 115 -6.22 -3.30 9.61
N TYR A 116 -6.14 -4.56 9.25
CA TYR A 116 -5.14 -5.07 8.32
C TYR A 116 -5.80 -5.93 7.25
N VAL A 117 -5.35 -5.77 6.01
CA VAL A 117 -5.65 -6.65 4.88
C VAL A 117 -4.38 -6.85 4.06
N GLY A 118 -4.07 -8.09 3.73
CA GLY A 118 -2.92 -8.42 2.89
C GLY A 118 -3.28 -8.36 1.40
N LEU A 119 -2.43 -7.72 0.61
CA LEU A 119 -2.53 -7.68 -0.85
C LEU A 119 -1.28 -8.33 -1.46
N THR A 120 -1.43 -9.13 -2.50
CA THR A 120 -0.29 -9.63 -3.28
C THR A 120 -0.57 -9.38 -4.75
N PRO A 121 0.09 -8.37 -5.35
CA PRO A 121 -0.14 -8.05 -6.75
C PRO A 121 0.56 -9.04 -7.68
N ALA A 122 -0.18 -9.53 -8.70
CA ALA A 122 0.40 -10.03 -9.93
C ALA A 122 0.36 -8.89 -10.95
N ILE A 123 1.52 -8.50 -11.43
CA ILE A 123 1.64 -7.36 -12.34
C ILE A 123 1.14 -7.69 -13.75
N ASN A 124 0.81 -6.67 -14.50
CA ASN A 124 0.43 -6.77 -15.91
C ASN A 124 1.50 -7.56 -16.70
N PRO A 125 1.12 -8.63 -17.40
CA PRO A 125 2.06 -9.47 -18.17
C PRO A 125 2.92 -8.71 -19.17
N ALA A 126 2.46 -7.56 -19.67
CA ALA A 126 3.21 -6.71 -20.58
C ALA A 126 4.54 -6.19 -19.98
N TYR A 127 4.66 -6.16 -18.65
CA TYR A 127 5.84 -5.62 -17.94
C TYR A 127 6.75 -6.69 -17.35
N LEU A 128 6.45 -7.99 -17.53
CA LEU A 128 7.25 -9.09 -16.95
C LEU A 128 8.70 -9.15 -17.44
N HIS A 129 8.97 -8.61 -18.63
CA HIS A 129 10.30 -8.62 -19.25
C HIS A 129 10.98 -7.25 -19.27
N GLY A 130 10.47 -6.30 -18.46
CA GLY A 130 11.08 -4.98 -18.33
C GLY A 130 12.49 -5.04 -17.71
N THR A 131 13.38 -4.17 -18.16
CA THR A 131 14.76 -4.06 -17.66
C THR A 131 14.95 -2.90 -16.68
N GLU A 132 13.92 -2.08 -16.49
CA GLU A 132 13.93 -0.97 -15.55
C GLU A 132 13.61 -1.45 -14.14
N PHE A 133 14.09 -0.73 -13.13
CA PHE A 133 13.92 -1.05 -11.72
C PHE A 133 13.49 0.18 -10.91
N GLY A 134 12.95 -0.06 -9.73
CA GLY A 134 12.57 1.00 -8.80
C GLY A 134 11.54 1.96 -9.40
N VAL A 135 11.71 3.26 -9.16
CA VAL A 135 10.78 4.30 -9.64
C VAL A 135 10.73 4.38 -11.16
N ALA A 136 11.84 4.11 -11.85
CA ALA A 136 11.87 4.13 -13.33
C ALA A 136 10.95 3.06 -13.95
N ALA A 137 10.73 1.96 -13.26
CA ALA A 137 9.81 0.90 -13.66
C ALA A 137 8.36 1.13 -13.24
N ALA A 138 8.05 2.23 -12.55
CA ALA A 138 6.68 2.52 -12.10
C ALA A 138 5.76 2.89 -13.28
N ARG A 139 4.54 2.35 -13.25
CA ARG A 139 3.52 2.53 -14.30
C ARG A 139 2.14 2.63 -13.66
N ALA A 140 1.31 3.55 -14.16
CA ALA A 140 -0.07 3.70 -13.68
C ALA A 140 -0.94 2.46 -13.96
N ASP A 141 -0.63 1.72 -15.00
CA ASP A 141 -1.31 0.51 -15.45
C ASP A 141 -0.58 -0.79 -15.08
N LEU A 142 0.36 -0.73 -14.11
CA LEU A 142 1.16 -1.88 -13.70
C LEU A 142 0.30 -3.07 -13.25
N PHE A 143 -0.86 -2.81 -12.68
CA PHE A 143 -1.76 -3.83 -12.12
C PHE A 143 -2.93 -4.16 -13.05
N GLU A 144 -3.12 -3.41 -14.14
CA GLU A 144 -4.20 -3.66 -15.09
C GLU A 144 -4.04 -5.04 -15.75
N LYS A 145 -5.17 -5.76 -15.89
CA LYS A 145 -5.20 -7.14 -16.41
C LYS A 145 -4.39 -8.15 -15.58
N GLY A 146 -3.98 -7.74 -14.37
CA GLY A 146 -3.36 -8.60 -13.38
C GLY A 146 -4.38 -9.05 -12.33
N LEU A 147 -3.94 -9.95 -11.45
CA LEU A 147 -4.71 -10.38 -10.28
C LEU A 147 -4.14 -9.74 -9.02
N MET A 148 -5.01 -9.42 -8.08
CA MET A 148 -4.61 -9.02 -6.73
C MET A 148 -5.13 -10.04 -5.75
N ALA A 149 -4.25 -10.87 -5.18
CA ALA A 149 -4.65 -11.75 -4.09
C ALA A 149 -4.96 -10.88 -2.86
N VAL A 150 -6.15 -11.08 -2.29
CA VAL A 150 -6.65 -10.34 -1.13
C VAL A 150 -6.85 -11.30 0.02
N ASN A 151 -6.09 -11.11 1.09
CA ASN A 151 -6.14 -11.91 2.31
C ASN A 151 -6.72 -11.07 3.44
N THR A 152 -7.94 -11.39 3.86
CA THR A 152 -8.61 -10.71 4.97
C THR A 152 -8.59 -11.60 6.22
N PRO A 153 -8.09 -11.10 7.38
CA PRO A 153 -8.21 -11.82 8.63
C PRO A 153 -9.65 -12.11 9.02
N ILE A 154 -9.88 -13.24 9.70
CA ILE A 154 -11.21 -13.59 10.22
C ILE A 154 -11.71 -12.48 11.15
N GLY A 155 -12.95 -12.06 10.98
CA GLY A 155 -13.57 -10.98 11.75
C GLY A 155 -13.29 -9.58 11.21
N THR A 156 -12.68 -9.45 10.03
CA THR A 156 -12.56 -8.15 9.34
C THR A 156 -13.95 -7.56 9.10
N PRO A 157 -14.23 -6.31 9.51
CA PRO A 157 -15.51 -5.65 9.26
C PRO A 157 -15.81 -5.55 7.76
N GLU A 158 -17.08 -5.70 7.39
CA GLU A 158 -17.52 -5.61 5.99
C GLU A 158 -17.11 -4.28 5.33
N SER A 159 -17.16 -3.17 6.08
CA SER A 159 -16.73 -1.87 5.58
C SER A 159 -15.25 -1.81 5.23
N VAL A 160 -14.40 -2.52 5.97
CA VAL A 160 -12.95 -2.63 5.71
C VAL A 160 -12.70 -3.53 4.51
N PHE A 161 -13.42 -4.65 4.43
CA PHE A 161 -13.37 -5.53 3.28
C PHE A 161 -13.75 -4.78 2.00
N ASN A 162 -14.90 -4.10 1.99
CA ASN A 162 -15.38 -3.34 0.84
C ASN A 162 -14.36 -2.23 0.42
N LEU A 163 -13.80 -1.51 1.38
CA LEU A 163 -12.76 -0.50 1.12
C LEU A 163 -11.52 -1.11 0.45
N SER A 164 -11.12 -2.31 0.86
CA SER A 164 -9.99 -3.02 0.25
C SER A 164 -10.30 -3.44 -1.18
N MET A 165 -11.52 -3.93 -1.44
CA MET A 165 -11.98 -4.31 -2.78
C MET A 165 -12.08 -3.10 -3.72
N ASP A 166 -12.59 -1.98 -3.22
CA ASP A 166 -12.64 -0.72 -3.97
C ASP A 166 -11.24 -0.26 -4.38
N LEU A 167 -10.27 -0.35 -3.45
CA LEU A 167 -8.87 -0.02 -3.77
C LEU A 167 -8.32 -0.92 -4.87
N VAL A 168 -8.51 -2.24 -4.78
CA VAL A 168 -8.06 -3.20 -5.81
C VAL A 168 -8.66 -2.84 -7.18
N SER A 169 -9.95 -2.52 -7.22
CA SER A 169 -10.63 -2.08 -8.45
C SER A 169 -10.06 -0.78 -8.99
N LEU A 170 -9.73 0.18 -8.12
CA LEU A 170 -9.10 1.45 -8.52
C LEU A 170 -7.70 1.24 -9.11
N LEU A 171 -6.98 0.21 -8.69
CA LEU A 171 -5.69 -0.18 -9.27
C LEU A 171 -5.83 -0.88 -10.64
N GLY A 172 -7.06 -1.20 -11.06
CA GLY A 172 -7.34 -1.87 -12.34
C GLY A 172 -7.05 -3.38 -12.33
N SER A 173 -6.95 -3.97 -11.15
CA SER A 173 -6.67 -5.39 -10.94
C SER A 173 -7.95 -6.17 -10.61
N ASP A 174 -8.01 -7.43 -11.01
CA ASP A 174 -9.10 -8.33 -10.60
C ASP A 174 -8.77 -8.95 -9.23
N PRO A 175 -9.69 -8.89 -8.25
CA PRO A 175 -9.43 -9.44 -6.93
C PRO A 175 -9.54 -10.98 -6.93
N LEU A 176 -8.60 -11.62 -6.25
CA LEU A 176 -8.62 -13.05 -5.94
C LEU A 176 -8.64 -13.20 -4.41
N LEU A 177 -9.76 -13.64 -3.86
CA LEU A 177 -9.88 -13.86 -2.43
C LEU A 177 -9.09 -15.11 -2.03
N MET A 178 -8.24 -14.97 -1.03
CA MET A 178 -7.40 -16.03 -0.50
C MET A 178 -7.66 -16.21 1.00
N ASP A 179 -7.81 -17.45 1.43
CA ASP A 179 -7.85 -17.76 2.86
C ASP A 179 -6.45 -17.57 3.47
N THR A 180 -6.42 -17.01 4.67
CA THR A 180 -5.23 -17.01 5.54
C THR A 180 -5.19 -18.33 6.31
N ALA A 181 -4.91 -19.44 5.62
CA ALA A 181 -4.69 -20.70 6.28
C ALA A 181 -3.24 -20.84 6.78
#